data_2c15e300c224862ba62d644f86a5ad49
#
_entry.id   2c15e300c224862ba62d644f86a5ad49
#
_cell.length_a   1.000
_cell.length_b   1.000
_cell.length_c   1.000
_cell.angle_alpha   90.00
_cell.angle_beta   90.00
_cell.angle_gamma   90.00
#
_symmetry.space_group_name_H-M   'P 1'
#
loop_
_entity.id
_entity.type
_entity.pdbx_description
1 polymer ?
#
loop_
_entity_poly.entity_id
_entity_poly.type
_entity_poly.pdbx_seq_one_letter_code
_entity_poly.pdbx_strand_id
1 'polypeptide(L)'
;MQTMPQVRFTPAHAVRHLAWILFSALIAATPAHSQTRDASRSNEALGAGDSVRVTVFQNPDLTTDARVSPRGTIVFPLVGEIELGGLTPAQAGNRIADQLRRGGFMVKPQVAVSILQVRSRQVHVLGQLLRPGTYVLEDTGARLTDILTLAGGISAAGADTVTVLTHRDGKAVTRAIDLPAIFRGGDATTNIQIENGDTIFVERAPVFYIYGEVQRAGAYRLEPNMIVMQALALGGGLTLRATERGIGLHRRNSDGKFTKLEAKLTDPVQAEDIVFVRESLF
;
A
#
# COMPACT_ATOMS: atom_id res chain seq x y z
N MET A 1 5.24 -71.37 -58.71
CA MET A 1 4.27 -70.29 -58.90
C MET A 1 3.61 -70.05 -57.60
N GLN A 2 4.23 -69.20 -56.76
CA GLN A 2 3.73 -68.84 -55.47
C GLN A 2 3.88 -67.33 -55.30
N THR A 3 2.76 -66.66 -55.24
CA THR A 3 2.59 -65.21 -55.10
C THR A 3 2.93 -64.72 -53.71
N MET A 4 3.86 -63.80 -53.57
CA MET A 4 4.16 -63.06 -52.31
C MET A 4 3.08 -61.98 -52.03
N PRO A 5 2.67 -61.79 -50.78
CA PRO A 5 1.77 -60.71 -50.46
C PRO A 5 2.53 -59.37 -50.28
N GLN A 6 1.99 -58.36 -50.92
CA GLN A 6 2.43 -56.96 -50.77
C GLN A 6 2.06 -56.40 -49.42
N VAL A 7 3.06 -55.98 -48.65
CA VAL A 7 2.86 -55.22 -47.37
C VAL A 7 2.66 -53.76 -47.74
N ARG A 8 1.44 -53.23 -47.48
CA ARG A 8 1.11 -51.79 -47.51
C ARG A 8 1.62 -51.09 -46.26
N PHE A 9 2.62 -50.25 -46.42
CA PHE A 9 3.02 -49.30 -45.37
C PHE A 9 2.04 -48.13 -45.32
N THR A 10 1.35 -47.97 -44.22
CA THR A 10 0.55 -46.77 -43.90
C THR A 10 1.42 -45.70 -43.25
N PRO A 11 1.35 -44.41 -43.65
CA PRO A 11 2.24 -43.36 -43.16
C PRO A 11 1.67 -42.70 -41.86
N ALA A 12 1.39 -43.48 -40.82
CA ALA A 12 0.79 -42.95 -39.62
C ALA A 12 1.77 -42.69 -38.44
N HIS A 13 3.04 -43.06 -38.59
CA HIS A 13 4.03 -42.95 -37.51
C HIS A 13 5.04 -41.78 -37.65
N ALA A 14 5.07 -41.07 -38.77
CA ALA A 14 6.01 -39.97 -38.97
C ALA A 14 5.59 -38.63 -38.32
N VAL A 15 4.32 -38.47 -37.95
CA VAL A 15 3.80 -37.18 -37.42
C VAL A 15 3.94 -37.09 -35.85
N ARG A 16 4.13 -38.22 -35.19
CA ARG A 16 4.21 -38.24 -33.72
C ARG A 16 5.58 -37.84 -33.14
N HIS A 17 6.64 -37.93 -33.91
CA HIS A 17 8.00 -37.55 -33.43
C HIS A 17 8.36 -36.09 -33.70
N LEU A 18 7.65 -35.39 -34.60
CA LEU A 18 7.89 -33.96 -34.84
C LEU A 18 7.24 -33.06 -33.79
N ALA A 19 6.16 -33.54 -33.16
CA ALA A 19 5.47 -32.79 -32.07
C ALA A 19 6.24 -32.78 -30.74
N TRP A 20 7.12 -33.75 -30.52
CA TRP A 20 7.91 -33.83 -29.26
C TRP A 20 9.17 -32.97 -29.27
N ILE A 21 9.71 -32.65 -30.43
CA ILE A 21 10.92 -31.81 -30.58
C ILE A 21 10.58 -30.33 -30.47
N LEU A 22 9.34 -29.92 -30.79
CA LEU A 22 8.90 -28.51 -30.62
C LEU A 22 8.47 -28.16 -29.21
N PHE A 23 8.21 -29.14 -28.33
CA PHE A 23 7.82 -28.89 -26.92
C PHE A 23 9.00 -28.78 -25.98
N SER A 24 10.21 -29.22 -26.39
CA SER A 24 11.42 -29.16 -25.55
C SER A 24 12.20 -27.85 -25.65
N ALA A 25 11.84 -26.93 -26.56
CA ALA A 25 12.56 -25.68 -26.78
C ALA A 25 11.93 -24.45 -26.06
N LEU A 26 10.83 -24.62 -25.25
CA LEU A 26 10.11 -23.53 -24.62
C LEU A 26 10.37 -23.43 -23.10
N ILE A 27 11.42 -24.08 -22.59
CA ILE A 27 11.78 -23.98 -21.14
C ILE A 27 13.19 -23.40 -21.02
N ALA A 28 13.40 -22.17 -21.45
CA ALA A 28 14.59 -21.40 -21.07
C ALA A 28 14.41 -19.90 -21.32
N ALA A 29 13.36 -19.31 -20.74
CA ALA A 29 13.28 -17.86 -20.59
C ALA A 29 12.77 -17.57 -19.18
N THR A 30 13.61 -17.82 -18.17
CA THR A 30 13.43 -17.23 -16.86
C THR A 30 13.79 -15.74 -16.96
N PRO A 31 12.85 -14.81 -16.77
CA PRO A 31 13.21 -13.40 -16.74
C PRO A 31 14.05 -13.15 -15.49
N ALA A 32 15.29 -12.75 -15.67
CA ALA A 32 16.16 -12.22 -14.63
C ALA A 32 15.59 -10.86 -14.14
N HIS A 33 14.61 -10.90 -13.23
CA HIS A 33 13.99 -9.70 -12.64
C HIS A 33 14.62 -9.29 -11.30
N SER A 34 15.80 -9.82 -10.94
CA SER A 34 16.41 -9.58 -9.63
C SER A 34 17.42 -8.43 -9.57
N GLN A 35 17.84 -7.85 -10.71
CA GLN A 35 18.97 -6.89 -10.70
C GLN A 35 18.56 -5.42 -10.67
N THR A 36 17.30 -5.07 -10.92
CA THR A 36 16.87 -3.66 -10.94
C THR A 36 16.63 -3.06 -9.55
N ARG A 37 16.39 -3.87 -8.52
CA ARG A 37 16.15 -3.39 -7.15
C ARG A 37 17.44 -2.92 -6.44
N ASP A 38 18.57 -3.50 -6.73
CA ASP A 38 19.85 -3.11 -6.10
C ASP A 38 20.42 -1.80 -6.66
N ALA A 39 20.17 -1.51 -7.93
CA ALA A 39 20.66 -0.29 -8.58
C ALA A 39 19.95 0.98 -8.08
N SER A 40 18.67 0.91 -7.70
CA SER A 40 17.92 2.06 -7.16
C SER A 40 18.40 2.43 -5.75
N ARG A 41 18.75 1.44 -4.93
CA ARG A 41 19.24 1.65 -3.55
C ARG A 41 20.62 2.28 -3.49
N SER A 42 21.43 2.15 -4.53
CA SER A 42 22.80 2.67 -4.56
C SER A 42 22.89 4.19 -4.74
N ASN A 43 21.81 4.83 -5.15
CA ASN A 43 21.80 6.27 -5.46
C ASN A 43 21.07 7.12 -4.40
N GLU A 44 20.55 6.48 -3.34
CA GLU A 44 19.79 7.14 -2.30
C GLU A 44 20.67 7.61 -1.15
N ALA A 45 20.38 8.80 -0.61
CA ALA A 45 21.12 9.36 0.50
C ALA A 45 20.84 8.60 1.81
N LEU A 46 21.90 8.34 2.57
CA LEU A 46 21.85 7.74 3.91
C LEU A 46 21.19 8.70 4.90
N GLY A 47 20.32 8.18 5.73
CA GLY A 47 19.62 8.94 6.74
C GLY A 47 19.79 8.37 8.15
N ALA A 48 19.38 9.15 9.14
CA ALA A 48 19.41 8.73 10.54
C ALA A 48 18.59 7.44 10.75
N GLY A 49 19.18 6.47 11.42
CA GLY A 49 18.56 5.18 11.71
C GLY A 49 18.88 4.07 10.71
N ASP A 50 19.38 4.39 9.52
CA ASP A 50 19.78 3.40 8.52
C ASP A 50 20.91 2.50 9.05
N SER A 51 20.84 1.22 8.66
CA SER A 51 21.94 0.29 8.93
C SER A 51 22.73 0.06 7.66
N VAL A 52 24.03 0.22 7.75
CA VAL A 52 24.95 0.11 6.62
C VAL A 52 26.06 -0.91 6.93
N ARG A 53 26.50 -1.60 5.90
CA ARG A 53 27.73 -2.40 5.94
C ARG A 53 28.83 -1.66 5.18
N VAL A 54 29.91 -1.43 5.86
CA VAL A 54 31.14 -0.88 5.29
C VAL A 54 32.14 -2.01 5.07
N THR A 55 32.57 -2.20 3.84
CA THR A 55 33.55 -3.24 3.46
C THR A 55 34.79 -2.56 2.90
N VAL A 56 35.97 -2.90 3.45
CA VAL A 56 37.25 -2.42 2.95
C VAL A 56 37.93 -3.53 2.14
N PHE A 57 38.19 -3.29 0.88
CA PHE A 57 38.81 -4.28 0.00
C PHE A 57 40.17 -4.70 0.53
N GLN A 58 40.46 -6.03 0.52
CA GLN A 58 41.63 -6.65 1.06
C GLN A 58 41.84 -6.51 2.58
N ASN A 59 40.90 -5.97 3.34
CA ASN A 59 40.95 -5.82 4.78
C ASN A 59 39.62 -6.26 5.43
N PRO A 60 39.28 -7.55 5.41
CA PRO A 60 38.02 -8.06 5.93
C PRO A 60 37.79 -7.74 7.42
N ASP A 61 38.90 -7.63 8.19
CA ASP A 61 38.86 -7.30 9.63
C ASP A 61 38.28 -5.89 9.91
N LEU A 62 38.27 -5.00 8.91
CA LEU A 62 37.67 -3.67 9.00
C LEU A 62 36.20 -3.66 8.51
N THR A 63 35.65 -4.81 8.08
CA THR A 63 34.24 -4.89 7.71
C THR A 63 33.37 -4.63 8.93
N THR A 64 32.54 -3.59 8.84
CA THR A 64 31.76 -3.11 9.99
C THR A 64 30.31 -2.91 9.59
N ASP A 65 29.41 -3.48 10.38
CA ASP A 65 27.98 -3.14 10.32
C ASP A 65 27.73 -2.01 11.32
N ALA A 66 27.27 -0.88 10.83
CA ALA A 66 27.05 0.31 11.63
C ALA A 66 25.65 0.88 11.41
N ARG A 67 25.12 1.53 12.44
CA ARG A 67 23.86 2.28 12.33
C ARG A 67 24.17 3.77 12.30
N VAL A 68 23.55 4.48 11.35
CA VAL A 68 23.64 5.92 11.25
C VAL A 68 22.94 6.55 12.45
N SER A 69 23.66 7.35 13.21
CA SER A 69 23.15 8.03 14.41
C SER A 69 22.12 9.12 14.04
N PRO A 70 21.36 9.66 15.01
CA PRO A 70 20.48 10.80 14.75
C PRO A 70 21.18 12.05 14.20
N ARG A 71 22.50 12.16 14.42
CA ARG A 71 23.35 13.24 13.87
C ARG A 71 23.89 12.93 12.47
N GLY A 72 23.53 11.79 11.89
CA GLY A 72 24.03 11.39 10.56
C GLY A 72 25.43 10.78 10.59
N THR A 73 25.95 10.37 11.74
CA THR A 73 27.31 9.82 11.88
C THR A 73 27.31 8.30 12.08
N ILE A 74 28.41 7.65 11.74
CA ILE A 74 28.73 6.28 12.15
C ILE A 74 30.06 6.27 12.91
N VAL A 75 30.27 5.25 13.73
CA VAL A 75 31.59 4.95 14.31
C VAL A 75 32.26 3.88 13.46
N PHE A 76 33.45 4.18 12.94
CA PHE A 76 34.21 3.25 12.11
C PHE A 76 35.61 2.99 12.72
N PRO A 77 36.10 1.74 12.69
CA PRO A 77 37.41 1.40 13.24
C PRO A 77 38.52 2.28 12.69
N LEU A 78 39.52 2.59 13.50
CA LEU A 78 40.72 3.41 13.24
C LEU A 78 40.40 4.92 13.06
N VAL A 79 39.26 5.28 12.52
CA VAL A 79 38.94 6.69 12.15
C VAL A 79 38.02 7.35 13.17
N GLY A 80 37.24 6.56 13.91
CA GLY A 80 36.26 7.08 14.89
C GLY A 80 34.93 7.49 14.23
N GLU A 81 34.40 8.64 14.66
CA GLU A 81 33.11 9.13 14.20
C GLU A 81 33.22 9.81 12.82
N ILE A 82 32.39 9.40 11.87
CA ILE A 82 32.37 9.91 10.49
C ILE A 82 30.93 10.30 10.11
N GLU A 83 30.75 11.49 9.58
CA GLU A 83 29.46 11.98 9.07
C GLU A 83 29.19 11.39 7.68
N LEU A 84 28.09 10.65 7.58
CA LEU A 84 27.61 10.01 6.35
C LEU A 84 26.17 10.40 5.99
N GLY A 85 25.47 11.09 6.88
CA GLY A 85 24.10 11.57 6.65
C GLY A 85 24.02 12.46 5.41
N GLY A 86 23.02 12.24 4.56
CA GLY A 86 22.87 12.97 3.29
C GLY A 86 23.79 12.54 2.15
N LEU A 87 24.74 11.62 2.39
CA LEU A 87 25.60 11.06 1.35
C LEU A 87 24.99 9.82 0.74
N THR A 88 25.19 9.61 -0.56
CA THR A 88 24.91 8.31 -1.19
C THR A 88 25.90 7.25 -0.70
N PRO A 89 25.61 5.94 -0.80
CA PRO A 89 26.56 4.88 -0.44
C PRO A 89 27.93 5.03 -1.10
N ALA A 90 27.95 5.44 -2.38
CA ALA A 90 29.19 5.67 -3.10
C ALA A 90 29.99 6.86 -2.51
N GLN A 91 29.33 7.97 -2.21
CA GLN A 91 29.92 9.14 -1.57
C GLN A 91 30.41 8.82 -0.14
N ALA A 92 29.64 8.03 0.60
CA ALA A 92 30.01 7.56 1.94
C ALA A 92 31.27 6.68 1.90
N GLY A 93 31.35 5.75 0.94
CA GLY A 93 32.56 4.95 0.71
C GLY A 93 33.78 5.83 0.42
N ASN A 94 33.67 6.83 -0.44
CA ASN A 94 34.74 7.77 -0.73
C ASN A 94 35.14 8.60 0.50
N ARG A 95 34.14 9.05 1.30
CA ARG A 95 34.40 9.81 2.54
C ARG A 95 35.21 8.97 3.54
N ILE A 96 34.85 7.68 3.75
CA ILE A 96 35.58 6.78 4.64
C ILE A 96 36.99 6.51 4.10
N ALA A 97 37.13 6.26 2.79
CA ALA A 97 38.42 6.06 2.15
C ALA A 97 39.35 7.28 2.34
N ASP A 98 38.82 8.49 2.18
CA ASP A 98 39.59 9.72 2.40
C ASP A 98 40.05 9.87 3.85
N GLN A 99 39.20 9.50 4.83
CA GLN A 99 39.59 9.56 6.25
C GLN A 99 40.67 8.52 6.59
N LEU A 100 40.55 7.29 6.08
CA LEU A 100 41.58 6.26 6.26
C LEU A 100 42.92 6.68 5.67
N ARG A 101 42.92 7.34 4.49
CA ARG A 101 44.13 7.85 3.85
C ARG A 101 44.73 9.02 4.62
N ARG A 102 43.94 10.01 5.05
CA ARG A 102 44.39 11.16 5.83
C ARG A 102 44.96 10.79 7.20
N GLY A 103 44.36 9.76 7.84
CA GLY A 103 44.82 9.22 9.10
C GLY A 103 46.09 8.38 8.98
N GLY A 104 46.60 8.16 7.76
CA GLY A 104 47.81 7.35 7.52
C GLY A 104 47.60 5.85 7.70
N PHE A 105 46.39 5.37 7.86
CA PHE A 105 46.08 3.96 8.10
C PHE A 105 46.21 3.12 6.83
N MET A 106 45.91 3.72 5.64
CA MET A 106 45.97 3.03 4.35
C MET A 106 46.41 3.98 3.25
N VAL A 107 47.22 3.49 2.29
CA VAL A 107 47.73 4.30 1.18
C VAL A 107 46.66 4.47 0.06
N LYS A 108 45.98 3.37 -0.29
CA LYS A 108 44.96 3.35 -1.35
C LYS A 108 43.74 2.53 -0.89
N PRO A 109 42.95 3.04 0.09
CA PRO A 109 41.79 2.32 0.57
C PRO A 109 40.69 2.29 -0.51
N GLN A 110 40.09 1.11 -0.73
CA GLN A 110 38.89 0.93 -1.53
C GLN A 110 37.77 0.50 -0.58
N VAL A 111 36.78 1.37 -0.43
CA VAL A 111 35.70 1.18 0.53
C VAL A 111 34.36 1.13 -0.21
N ALA A 112 33.62 0.08 0.03
CA ALA A 112 32.22 -0.06 -0.42
C ALA A 112 31.28 0.09 0.78
N VAL A 113 30.21 0.85 0.60
CA VAL A 113 29.12 0.98 1.57
C VAL A 113 27.86 0.40 0.94
N SER A 114 27.20 -0.50 1.64
CA SER A 114 25.91 -1.06 1.25
C SER A 114 24.88 -0.84 2.35
N ILE A 115 23.63 -0.53 1.96
CA ILE A 115 22.54 -0.37 2.91
C ILE A 115 21.99 -1.75 3.24
N LEU A 116 22.02 -2.13 4.52
CA LEU A 116 21.41 -3.35 5.03
C LEU A 116 19.93 -3.16 5.33
N GLN A 117 19.58 -2.01 5.92
CA GLN A 117 18.20 -1.70 6.30
C GLN A 117 17.96 -0.19 6.23
N VAL A 118 16.95 0.20 5.50
CA VAL A 118 16.46 1.59 5.46
C VAL A 118 15.48 1.79 6.62
N ARG A 119 15.73 2.77 7.46
CA ARG A 119 14.86 3.22 8.55
C ARG A 119 14.64 4.73 8.56
N SER A 120 15.43 5.44 7.78
CA SER A 120 15.38 6.90 7.68
C SER A 120 14.18 7.42 6.89
N ARG A 121 13.53 6.55 6.13
CA ARG A 121 12.40 6.91 5.25
C ARG A 121 11.27 5.92 5.48
N GLN A 122 10.34 6.32 6.33
CA GLN A 122 9.19 5.49 6.69
C GLN A 122 7.92 6.32 6.66
N VAL A 123 6.82 5.67 6.30
CA VAL A 123 5.46 6.19 6.39
C VAL A 123 4.64 5.29 7.31
N HIS A 124 3.78 5.90 8.10
CA HIS A 124 2.87 5.18 8.98
C HIS A 124 1.49 5.07 8.34
N VAL A 125 0.99 3.85 8.24
CA VAL A 125 -0.30 3.56 7.62
C VAL A 125 -1.21 2.95 8.67
N LEU A 126 -2.28 3.65 9.01
CA LEU A 126 -3.15 3.34 10.15
C LEU A 126 -4.62 3.27 9.73
N GLY A 127 -5.44 2.61 10.55
CA GLY A 127 -6.89 2.55 10.39
C GLY A 127 -7.37 1.37 9.57
N GLN A 128 -8.39 1.57 8.76
CA GLN A 128 -9.14 0.51 8.07
C GLN A 128 -8.50 0.10 6.73
N LEU A 129 -7.29 -0.45 6.79
CA LEU A 129 -6.60 -1.05 5.66
C LEU A 129 -6.44 -2.56 5.88
N LEU A 130 -6.12 -3.31 4.83
CA LEU A 130 -5.88 -4.75 4.96
C LEU A 130 -4.61 -5.05 5.75
N ARG A 131 -3.57 -4.24 5.62
CA ARG A 131 -2.29 -4.39 6.32
C ARG A 131 -1.82 -3.03 6.83
N PRO A 132 -2.37 -2.55 7.96
CA PRO A 132 -1.83 -1.35 8.61
C PRO A 132 -0.43 -1.63 9.15
N GLY A 133 0.42 -0.59 9.23
CA GLY A 133 1.78 -0.73 9.71
C GLY A 133 2.71 0.38 9.24
N THR A 134 4.01 0.17 9.43
CA THR A 134 5.05 1.09 8.95
C THR A 134 5.66 0.54 7.67
N TYR A 135 5.71 1.37 6.65
CA TYR A 135 6.25 1.04 5.32
C TYR A 135 7.48 1.88 5.03
N VAL A 136 8.48 1.24 4.43
CA VAL A 136 9.69 1.92 3.97
C VAL A 136 9.41 2.51 2.60
N LEU A 137 9.78 3.79 2.41
CA LEU A 137 9.74 4.43 1.10
C LEU A 137 11.01 4.02 0.34
N GLU A 138 10.86 3.16 -0.66
CA GLU A 138 11.97 2.70 -1.50
C GLU A 138 12.37 3.77 -2.53
N ASP A 139 11.39 4.56 -3.01
CA ASP A 139 11.58 5.62 -3.99
C ASP A 139 11.21 6.99 -3.43
N THR A 140 11.97 8.02 -3.83
CA THR A 140 11.71 9.42 -3.44
C THR A 140 10.47 10.02 -4.09
N GLY A 141 9.82 9.31 -5.02
CA GLY A 141 8.63 9.74 -5.73
C GLY A 141 7.35 8.97 -5.39
N ALA A 142 7.37 8.13 -4.34
CA ALA A 142 6.23 7.31 -3.97
C ALA A 142 4.97 8.17 -3.74
N ARG A 143 3.85 7.75 -4.33
CA ARG A 143 2.57 8.43 -4.20
C ARG A 143 1.64 7.70 -3.23
N LEU A 144 0.58 8.38 -2.82
CA LEU A 144 -0.42 7.81 -1.91
C LEU A 144 -0.94 6.44 -2.40
N THR A 145 -1.25 6.31 -3.70
CA THR A 145 -1.74 5.05 -4.28
C THR A 145 -0.74 3.90 -4.18
N ASP A 146 0.56 4.20 -4.26
CA ASP A 146 1.62 3.19 -4.19
C ASP A 146 1.68 2.60 -2.76
N ILE A 147 1.63 3.47 -1.76
CA ILE A 147 1.63 3.06 -0.35
C ILE A 147 0.35 2.29 0.00
N LEU A 148 -0.81 2.74 -0.48
CA LEU A 148 -2.06 2.02 -0.27
C LEU A 148 -2.03 0.63 -0.93
N THR A 149 -1.40 0.51 -2.10
CA THR A 149 -1.20 -0.78 -2.78
C THR A 149 -0.31 -1.71 -1.95
N LEU A 150 0.80 -1.19 -1.40
CA LEU A 150 1.66 -1.95 -0.49
C LEU A 150 0.92 -2.40 0.77
N ALA A 151 0.00 -1.57 1.29
CA ALA A 151 -0.86 -1.90 2.42
C ALA A 151 -2.01 -2.88 2.07
N GLY A 152 -2.08 -3.31 0.81
CA GLY A 152 -3.12 -4.24 0.33
C GLY A 152 -4.45 -3.57 0.01
N GLY A 153 -4.54 -2.24 0.09
CA GLY A 153 -5.75 -1.47 -0.13
C GLY A 153 -6.59 -1.26 1.14
N ILE A 154 -7.68 -0.54 0.97
CA ILE A 154 -8.65 -0.25 2.04
C ILE A 154 -9.48 -1.51 2.33
N SER A 155 -9.74 -1.78 3.60
CA SER A 155 -10.63 -2.87 4.02
C SER A 155 -12.10 -2.56 3.70
N ALA A 156 -12.95 -3.58 3.69
CA ALA A 156 -14.39 -3.40 3.45
C ALA A 156 -15.07 -2.44 4.47
N ALA A 157 -14.46 -2.28 5.65
CA ALA A 157 -14.96 -1.37 6.68
C ALA A 157 -14.37 0.04 6.59
N GLY A 158 -13.45 0.29 5.66
CA GLY A 158 -12.78 1.60 5.52
C GLY A 158 -13.58 2.59 4.69
N ALA A 159 -13.39 3.86 4.97
CA ALA A 159 -13.95 4.96 4.21
C ALA A 159 -13.21 5.15 2.87
N ASP A 160 -13.88 5.78 1.89
CA ASP A 160 -13.28 6.12 0.60
C ASP A 160 -12.36 7.35 0.71
N THR A 161 -12.43 8.08 1.82
CA THR A 161 -11.57 9.23 2.13
C THR A 161 -10.37 8.79 2.96
N VAL A 162 -9.20 9.21 2.53
CA VAL A 162 -7.93 8.97 3.22
C VAL A 162 -7.41 10.29 3.76
N THR A 163 -7.06 10.30 5.04
CA THR A 163 -6.44 11.45 5.69
C THR A 163 -4.92 11.27 5.70
N VAL A 164 -4.20 12.22 5.15
CA VAL A 164 -2.73 12.27 5.20
C VAL A 164 -2.30 13.40 6.11
N LEU A 165 -1.60 13.03 7.18
CA LEU A 165 -0.98 13.97 8.12
C LEU A 165 0.52 14.07 7.77
N THR A 166 0.92 15.27 7.43
CA THR A 166 2.27 15.62 6.98
C THR A 166 2.88 16.63 7.94
N HIS A 167 4.15 16.50 8.24
CA HIS A 167 4.90 17.50 9.00
C HIS A 167 5.88 18.21 8.07
N ARG A 168 5.62 19.48 7.76
CA ARG A 168 6.47 20.32 6.90
C ARG A 168 6.86 21.58 7.66
N ASP A 169 8.13 21.90 7.68
CA ASP A 169 8.67 23.13 8.33
C ASP A 169 8.18 23.30 9.78
N GLY A 170 8.08 22.20 10.52
CA GLY A 170 7.60 22.20 11.91
C GLY A 170 6.09 22.40 12.06
N LYS A 171 5.33 22.41 10.97
CA LYS A 171 3.86 22.52 10.97
C LYS A 171 3.21 21.21 10.56
N ALA A 172 2.21 20.79 11.30
CA ALA A 172 1.34 19.68 10.91
C ALA A 172 0.32 20.17 9.89
N VAL A 173 0.24 19.50 8.75
CA VAL A 173 -0.76 19.74 7.70
C VAL A 173 -1.55 18.47 7.48
N THR A 174 -2.86 18.57 7.60
CA THR A 174 -3.78 17.45 7.35
C THR A 174 -4.50 17.66 6.03
N ARG A 175 -4.51 16.62 5.18
CA ARG A 175 -5.22 16.60 3.89
C ARG A 175 -6.16 15.41 3.85
N ALA A 176 -7.44 15.66 3.56
CA ALA A 176 -8.41 14.63 3.26
C ALA A 176 -8.45 14.43 1.72
N ILE A 177 -8.31 13.21 1.28
CA ILE A 177 -8.22 12.83 -0.15
C ILE A 177 -9.32 11.82 -0.44
N ASP A 178 -10.21 12.16 -1.37
CA ASP A 178 -11.21 11.25 -1.92
C ASP A 178 -10.55 10.34 -2.96
N LEU A 179 -10.36 9.06 -2.63
CA LEU A 179 -9.70 8.10 -3.51
C LEU A 179 -10.44 7.90 -4.84
N PRO A 180 -11.77 7.71 -4.86
CA PRO A 180 -12.52 7.66 -6.09
C PRO A 180 -12.28 8.84 -7.02
N ALA A 181 -12.04 10.04 -6.50
CA ALA A 181 -11.79 11.23 -7.30
C ALA A 181 -10.46 11.14 -8.07
N ILE A 182 -9.43 10.50 -7.49
CA ILE A 182 -8.14 10.27 -8.17
C ILE A 182 -8.35 9.52 -9.48
N PHE A 183 -9.24 8.52 -9.49
CA PHE A 183 -9.44 7.64 -10.66
C PHE A 183 -10.50 8.14 -11.61
N ARG A 184 -11.52 8.88 -11.12
CA ARG A 184 -12.63 9.40 -11.93
C ARG A 184 -12.36 10.76 -12.56
N GLY A 185 -11.61 11.61 -11.88
CA GLY A 185 -11.44 13.02 -12.26
C GLY A 185 -10.25 13.31 -13.16
N GLY A 186 -9.32 12.37 -13.35
CA GLY A 186 -8.08 12.58 -14.12
C GLY A 186 -7.13 13.62 -13.52
N ASP A 187 -7.41 14.15 -12.33
CA ASP A 187 -6.54 15.10 -11.65
C ASP A 187 -5.44 14.34 -10.88
N ALA A 188 -4.32 14.15 -11.57
CA ALA A 188 -3.15 13.51 -10.98
C ALA A 188 -2.57 14.28 -9.78
N THR A 189 -2.99 15.53 -9.56
CA THR A 189 -2.49 16.35 -8.43
C THR A 189 -3.08 15.90 -7.11
N THR A 190 -4.25 15.24 -7.09
CA THR A 190 -4.85 14.66 -5.91
C THR A 190 -4.12 13.42 -5.41
N ASN A 191 -3.40 12.70 -6.29
CA ASN A 191 -2.52 11.60 -5.91
C ASN A 191 -1.19 12.17 -5.42
N ILE A 192 -1.18 12.70 -4.20
CA ILE A 192 -0.04 13.39 -3.62
C ILE A 192 1.17 12.49 -3.43
N GLN A 193 2.35 13.09 -3.50
CA GLN A 193 3.60 12.44 -3.10
C GLN A 193 3.64 12.28 -1.59
N ILE A 194 4.08 11.10 -1.14
CA ILE A 194 4.26 10.75 0.27
C ILE A 194 5.74 10.89 0.62
N GLU A 195 6.01 11.49 1.74
CA GLU A 195 7.37 11.72 2.21
C GLU A 195 7.62 11.07 3.56
N ASN A 196 8.88 11.07 3.97
CA ASN A 196 9.29 10.50 5.26
C ASN A 196 8.55 11.14 6.43
N GLY A 197 8.06 10.28 7.33
CA GLY A 197 7.34 10.69 8.53
C GLY A 197 5.86 11.00 8.31
N ASP A 198 5.36 10.92 7.08
CA ASP A 198 3.94 11.10 6.82
C ASP A 198 3.14 9.96 7.46
N THR A 199 1.93 10.29 7.90
CA THR A 199 0.97 9.33 8.43
C THR A 199 -0.26 9.31 7.55
N ILE A 200 -0.60 8.12 7.05
CA ILE A 200 -1.79 7.86 6.25
C ILE A 200 -2.81 7.18 7.16
N PHE A 201 -3.98 7.77 7.30
CA PHE A 201 -5.04 7.24 8.14
C PHE A 201 -6.33 7.05 7.35
N VAL A 202 -6.89 5.86 7.43
CA VAL A 202 -8.19 5.53 6.84
C VAL A 202 -9.20 5.32 7.94
N GLU A 203 -10.20 6.18 7.99
CA GLU A 203 -11.29 6.07 8.95
C GLU A 203 -12.20 4.88 8.63
N ARG A 204 -13.05 4.54 9.58
CA ARG A 204 -14.14 3.61 9.30
C ARG A 204 -15.15 4.30 8.39
N ALA A 205 -15.67 3.54 7.41
CA ALA A 205 -16.77 4.02 6.58
C ALA A 205 -17.97 4.42 7.45
N PRO A 206 -18.64 5.52 7.13
CA PRO A 206 -19.87 5.89 7.81
C PRO A 206 -20.91 4.79 7.64
N VAL A 207 -21.70 4.56 8.66
CA VAL A 207 -22.75 3.55 8.68
C VAL A 207 -24.09 4.19 9.01
N PHE A 208 -25.18 3.54 8.60
CA PHE A 208 -26.53 3.80 9.06
C PHE A 208 -27.17 2.48 9.51
N TYR A 209 -28.29 2.56 10.15
CA TYR A 209 -28.97 1.39 10.73
C TYR A 209 -30.37 1.26 10.17
N ILE A 210 -30.83 0.02 9.97
CA ILE A 210 -32.20 -0.28 9.57
C ILE A 210 -32.78 -1.25 10.60
N TYR A 211 -33.98 -0.99 11.08
CA TYR A 211 -34.71 -1.92 11.92
C TYR A 211 -36.22 -1.82 11.72
N GLY A 212 -36.96 -2.77 12.29
CA GLY A 212 -38.41 -2.92 12.13
C GLY A 212 -38.76 -3.94 11.05
N GLU A 213 -39.86 -3.70 10.33
CA GLU A 213 -40.42 -4.64 9.35
C GLU A 213 -39.66 -4.61 8.01
N VAL A 214 -38.39 -5.01 8.06
CA VAL A 214 -37.49 -5.21 6.91
C VAL A 214 -36.97 -6.63 6.91
N GLN A 215 -36.56 -7.14 5.76
CA GLN A 215 -36.08 -8.52 5.62
C GLN A 215 -34.79 -8.77 6.41
N ARG A 216 -33.90 -7.77 6.42
CA ARG A 216 -32.60 -7.86 7.10
C ARG A 216 -32.35 -6.56 7.85
N ALA A 217 -32.67 -6.56 9.14
CA ALA A 217 -32.29 -5.46 10.03
C ALA A 217 -30.78 -5.53 10.32
N GLY A 218 -30.14 -4.36 10.48
CA GLY A 218 -28.70 -4.30 10.76
C GLY A 218 -28.06 -2.96 10.48
N ALA A 219 -26.74 -2.92 10.61
CA ALA A 219 -25.90 -1.78 10.24
C ALA A 219 -25.39 -1.95 8.82
N TYR A 220 -25.43 -0.91 8.04
CA TYR A 220 -25.06 -0.88 6.64
C TYR A 220 -24.11 0.29 6.36
N ARG A 221 -23.17 0.09 5.45
CA ARG A 221 -22.30 1.15 4.95
C ARG A 221 -23.13 2.23 4.26
N LEU A 222 -22.88 3.47 4.58
CA LEU A 222 -23.49 4.61 3.92
C LEU A 222 -22.70 4.95 2.65
N GLU A 223 -23.35 4.83 1.49
CA GLU A 223 -22.78 5.26 0.21
C GLU A 223 -23.07 6.76 -0.03
N PRO A 224 -22.23 7.45 -0.80
CA PRO A 224 -22.48 8.86 -1.14
C PRO A 224 -23.85 9.07 -1.80
N ASN A 225 -24.58 10.10 -1.32
CA ASN A 225 -25.90 10.48 -1.84
C ASN A 225 -26.99 9.40 -1.73
N MET A 226 -26.84 8.46 -0.78
CA MET A 226 -27.83 7.41 -0.55
C MET A 226 -29.17 7.98 -0.06
N ILE A 227 -30.26 7.47 -0.62
CA ILE A 227 -31.63 7.80 -0.20
C ILE A 227 -32.27 6.64 0.55
N VAL A 228 -33.36 6.93 1.28
CA VAL A 228 -34.09 5.94 2.10
C VAL A 228 -34.51 4.71 1.29
N MET A 229 -34.96 4.88 0.06
CA MET A 229 -35.33 3.76 -0.82
C MET A 229 -34.16 2.81 -1.07
N GLN A 230 -32.96 3.34 -1.33
CA GLN A 230 -31.74 2.54 -1.53
C GLN A 230 -31.31 1.84 -0.23
N ALA A 231 -31.43 2.56 0.89
CA ALA A 231 -31.18 1.98 2.21
C ALA A 231 -32.07 0.78 2.49
N LEU A 232 -33.37 0.90 2.25
CA LEU A 232 -34.32 -0.21 2.43
C LEU A 232 -34.02 -1.39 1.49
N ALA A 233 -33.61 -1.10 0.23
CA ALA A 233 -33.21 -2.16 -0.70
C ALA A 233 -32.00 -2.97 -0.20
N LEU A 234 -31.00 -2.31 0.44
CA LEU A 234 -29.89 -3.00 1.10
C LEU A 234 -30.35 -3.90 2.24
N GLY A 235 -31.38 -3.48 2.99
CA GLY A 235 -32.07 -4.27 4.01
C GLY A 235 -32.92 -5.43 3.46
N GLY A 236 -32.88 -5.65 2.14
CA GLY A 236 -33.68 -6.72 1.47
C GLY A 236 -35.12 -6.33 1.21
N GLY A 237 -35.47 -5.06 1.39
CA GLY A 237 -36.82 -4.54 1.21
C GLY A 237 -37.72 -4.76 2.44
N LEU A 238 -38.97 -4.38 2.27
CA LEU A 238 -40.00 -4.47 3.29
C LEU A 238 -40.50 -5.90 3.46
N THR A 239 -40.94 -6.27 4.67
CA THR A 239 -41.68 -7.53 4.90
C THR A 239 -43.13 -7.40 4.43
N LEU A 240 -43.86 -8.50 4.35
CA LEU A 240 -45.29 -8.52 4.04
C LEU A 240 -46.15 -7.79 5.09
N ARG A 241 -45.60 -7.56 6.27
CA ARG A 241 -46.24 -6.86 7.37
C ARG A 241 -45.91 -5.40 7.44
N ALA A 242 -45.00 -4.94 6.58
CA ALA A 242 -44.56 -3.55 6.56
C ALA A 242 -45.54 -2.64 5.88
N THR A 243 -45.46 -1.35 6.21
CA THR A 243 -46.14 -0.30 5.44
C THR A 243 -45.12 0.72 4.91
N GLU A 244 -45.27 1.12 3.67
CA GLU A 244 -44.50 2.23 3.10
C GLU A 244 -44.85 3.58 3.74
N ARG A 245 -46.04 3.67 4.33
CA ARG A 245 -46.51 4.87 5.02
C ARG A 245 -45.96 4.85 6.46
N GLY A 246 -45.26 5.93 6.82
CA GLY A 246 -44.71 6.08 8.17
C GLY A 246 -43.36 5.45 8.38
N ILE A 247 -42.51 5.42 7.36
CA ILE A 247 -41.08 5.16 7.53
C ILE A 247 -40.53 6.26 8.43
N GLY A 248 -39.95 5.90 9.56
CA GLY A 248 -39.31 6.78 10.49
C GLY A 248 -37.84 6.93 10.21
N LEU A 249 -37.31 8.13 10.32
CA LEU A 249 -35.89 8.39 10.32
C LEU A 249 -35.51 9.01 11.67
N HIS A 250 -34.70 8.32 12.46
CA HIS A 250 -34.17 8.86 13.69
C HIS A 250 -32.78 9.40 13.42
N ARG A 251 -32.64 10.71 13.44
CA ARG A 251 -31.39 11.42 13.17
C ARG A 251 -30.87 12.07 14.43
N ARG A 252 -29.58 11.98 14.65
CA ARG A 252 -28.93 12.67 15.76
C ARG A 252 -28.78 14.16 15.42
N ASN A 253 -29.27 15.03 16.28
CA ASN A 253 -29.09 16.48 16.15
C ASN A 253 -27.73 16.93 16.72
N SER A 254 -27.42 18.23 16.63
CA SER A 254 -26.20 18.83 17.18
C SER A 254 -26.01 18.61 18.69
N ASP A 255 -27.09 18.43 19.44
CA ASP A 255 -27.08 18.22 20.89
C ASP A 255 -26.91 16.74 21.26
N GLY A 256 -26.68 15.87 20.26
CA GLY A 256 -26.50 14.44 20.44
C GLY A 256 -27.79 13.65 20.71
N LYS A 257 -28.97 14.31 20.66
CA LYS A 257 -30.27 13.68 20.88
C LYS A 257 -30.85 13.20 19.54
N PHE A 258 -31.54 12.06 19.57
CA PHE A 258 -32.26 11.58 18.40
C PHE A 258 -33.57 12.32 18.22
N THR A 259 -33.77 12.86 17.04
CA THR A 259 -35.05 13.45 16.59
C THR A 259 -35.69 12.46 15.63
N LYS A 260 -36.97 12.19 15.83
CA LYS A 260 -37.77 11.33 14.97
C LYS A 260 -38.37 12.18 13.85
N LEU A 261 -38.08 11.84 12.63
CA LEU A 261 -38.59 12.45 11.41
C LEU A 261 -39.43 11.41 10.67
N GLU A 262 -40.46 11.85 10.01
CA GLU A 262 -41.18 11.05 9.01
C GLU A 262 -40.42 11.17 7.70
N ALA A 263 -39.93 10.07 7.16
CA ALA A 263 -39.09 10.08 5.97
C ALA A 263 -39.83 9.67 4.73
N LYS A 264 -39.54 10.34 3.62
CA LYS A 264 -39.91 9.93 2.28
C LYS A 264 -38.85 9.01 1.71
N LEU A 265 -39.22 8.17 0.76
CA LEU A 265 -38.29 7.27 0.07
C LEU A 265 -37.15 8.01 -0.64
N THR A 266 -37.35 9.26 -1.01
CA THR A 266 -36.36 10.11 -1.68
C THR A 266 -35.49 10.91 -0.74
N ASP A 267 -35.74 10.86 0.58
CA ASP A 267 -34.95 11.64 1.53
C ASP A 267 -33.55 11.07 1.67
N PRO A 268 -32.52 11.93 1.83
CA PRO A 268 -31.15 11.48 1.98
C PRO A 268 -30.93 10.87 3.36
N VAL A 269 -30.21 9.75 3.38
CA VAL A 269 -29.71 9.09 4.60
C VAL A 269 -28.35 9.69 4.95
N GLN A 270 -28.11 9.92 6.23
CA GLN A 270 -26.85 10.44 6.78
C GLN A 270 -26.19 9.40 7.67
N ALA A 271 -24.90 9.65 8.00
CA ALA A 271 -24.18 8.82 8.94
C ALA A 271 -24.92 8.75 10.29
N GLU A 272 -24.95 7.56 10.89
CA GLU A 272 -25.64 7.25 12.14
C GLU A 272 -27.18 7.40 12.12
N ASP A 273 -27.78 7.65 10.97
CA ASP A 273 -29.24 7.60 10.86
C ASP A 273 -29.77 6.19 11.17
N ILE A 274 -30.96 6.17 11.76
CA ILE A 274 -31.67 4.92 12.00
C ILE A 274 -32.98 4.96 11.20
N VAL A 275 -33.05 4.16 10.15
CA VAL A 275 -34.26 3.98 9.33
C VAL A 275 -35.14 2.95 10.02
N PHE A 276 -36.33 3.35 10.42
CA PHE A 276 -37.30 2.51 11.11
C PHE A 276 -38.53 2.26 10.25
N VAL A 277 -38.86 0.99 10.02
CA VAL A 277 -40.04 0.59 9.28
C VAL A 277 -41.09 0.02 10.23
N ARG A 278 -42.27 0.64 10.21
CA ARG A 278 -43.40 0.21 11.03
C ARG A 278 -44.10 -0.99 10.46
N GLU A 279 -44.71 -1.74 11.35
CA GLU A 279 -45.69 -2.75 10.99
C GLU A 279 -46.99 -2.08 10.48
N SER A 280 -47.61 -2.68 9.45
CA SER A 280 -48.94 -2.30 9.00
C SER A 280 -49.94 -2.84 10.04
N LEU A 281 -50.80 -1.96 10.48
CA LEU A 281 -51.86 -2.36 11.42
C LEU A 281 -53.05 -3.06 10.75
N PHE A 282 -53.04 -3.10 9.40
CA PHE A 282 -54.10 -3.73 8.62
C PHE A 282 -53.60 -4.17 7.25
#